data_7816ff4d166c839b5395235f25261ada
#
_entry.id   7816ff4d166c839b5395235f25261ada
#
_cell.length_a   1.000
_cell.length_b   1.000
_cell.length_c   1.000
_cell.angle_alpha   90.00
_cell.angle_beta   90.00
_cell.angle_gamma   90.00
#
_symmetry.space_group_name_H-M   'P 1'
#
loop_
_entity.id
_entity.type
_entity.pdbx_description
1 polymer ?
#
loop_
_entity_poly.entity_id
_entity_poly.type
_entity_poly.pdbx_seq_one_letter_code
_entity_poly.pdbx_strand_id
1 'polypeptide(L)'
;MASEKPILYSYFRSSCSWRVRLLKDGGQQFSPEFKAVNPMQQVPALKIDGITLSQSLAIIHYLEDTRPNPRLLPLDPKKRAQVRMIADHIVSGIQPLQNLGILKQMGEKKLEWAQNCITSGFQALEQILQHTAGRYCVGDEVSVADVCLVPQVSNAERFKVDMGPYPIIIRINKALLELEAFKVSHPSRQPDTPAELRA
;
A
#
# COMPACT_ATOMS: atom_id res chain seq x y z
N MET A 1 7.51 14.96 -29.40
CA MET A 1 6.41 15.40 -28.54
C MET A 1 6.91 15.26 -27.11
N ALA A 2 6.87 16.33 -26.28
CA ALA A 2 7.25 16.26 -24.87
C ALA A 2 6.29 15.26 -24.19
N SER A 3 6.80 14.24 -23.51
CA SER A 3 5.97 13.32 -22.73
C SER A 3 5.27 14.12 -21.64
N GLU A 4 3.93 14.05 -21.57
CA GLU A 4 3.19 14.65 -20.46
C GLU A 4 3.73 14.11 -19.14
N LYS A 5 3.92 15.00 -18.16
CA LYS A 5 4.38 14.59 -16.83
C LYS A 5 3.34 13.64 -16.21
N PRO A 6 3.76 12.55 -15.56
CA PRO A 6 2.83 11.67 -14.86
C PRO A 6 2.04 12.43 -13.79
N ILE A 7 0.74 12.15 -13.68
CA ILE A 7 -0.17 12.74 -12.68
C ILE A 7 -0.70 11.62 -11.80
N LEU A 8 -0.34 11.64 -10.51
CA LEU A 8 -0.87 10.71 -9.52
C LEU A 8 -1.98 11.36 -8.70
N TYR A 9 -3.19 10.84 -8.81
CA TYR A 9 -4.31 11.18 -7.93
C TYR A 9 -4.22 10.35 -6.66
N SER A 10 -4.06 11.01 -5.52
CA SER A 10 -3.73 10.39 -4.24
C SER A 10 -4.46 11.09 -3.07
N TYR A 11 -4.43 10.46 -1.90
CA TYR A 11 -4.89 11.01 -0.62
C TYR A 11 -3.94 10.57 0.49
N PHE A 12 -3.50 11.50 1.37
CA PHE A 12 -2.45 11.23 2.35
C PHE A 12 -2.72 10.02 3.26
N ARG A 13 -3.97 9.82 3.70
CA ARG A 13 -4.36 8.70 4.59
C ARG A 13 -4.65 7.39 3.86
N SER A 14 -4.69 7.37 2.53
CA SER A 14 -5.01 6.16 1.77
C SER A 14 -3.82 5.21 1.75
N SER A 15 -3.97 4.03 2.36
CA SER A 15 -2.97 2.96 2.30
C SER A 15 -2.72 2.49 0.86
N CYS A 16 -3.76 2.42 0.02
CA CYS A 16 -3.63 2.09 -1.40
C CYS A 16 -2.83 3.14 -2.17
N SER A 17 -3.04 4.44 -1.87
CA SER A 17 -2.25 5.52 -2.45
C SER A 17 -0.82 5.51 -1.96
N TRP A 18 -0.58 5.17 -0.68
CA TRP A 18 0.77 5.09 -0.16
C TRP A 18 1.63 4.06 -0.90
N ARG A 19 1.09 2.91 -1.26
CA ARG A 19 1.78 1.93 -2.10
C ARG A 19 2.31 2.52 -3.41
N VAL A 20 1.54 3.41 -4.04
CA VAL A 20 1.92 4.07 -5.30
C VAL A 20 2.81 5.29 -5.07
N ARG A 21 2.62 6.02 -3.97
CA ARG A 21 3.50 7.15 -3.58
C ARG A 21 4.95 6.74 -3.33
N LEU A 22 5.18 5.53 -2.90
CA LEU A 22 6.53 4.97 -2.84
C LEU A 22 7.25 5.08 -4.19
N LEU A 23 6.50 5.34 -5.28
CA LEU A 23 6.98 5.45 -6.65
C LEU A 23 6.89 6.86 -7.26
N LYS A 24 6.14 7.86 -6.68
CA LYS A 24 6.15 9.36 -6.82
C LYS A 24 4.83 10.15 -6.56
N ASP A 25 4.89 11.51 -6.47
CA ASP A 25 4.04 12.58 -5.90
C ASP A 25 2.56 12.70 -6.32
N GLY A 26 1.72 13.25 -5.40
CA GLY A 26 0.27 13.21 -5.40
C GLY A 26 -0.54 14.52 -5.43
N GLY A 27 -1.90 14.43 -5.54
CA GLY A 27 -2.89 15.52 -5.57
C GLY A 27 -4.36 15.11 -5.59
N GLN A 28 -5.39 15.89 -5.71
CA GLN A 28 -6.80 15.99 -5.30
C GLN A 28 -7.82 14.95 -5.85
N GLN A 29 -8.88 14.56 -5.02
CA GLN A 29 -9.65 13.34 -5.31
C GLN A 29 -11.21 13.41 -5.28
N PHE A 30 -11.85 14.56 -5.25
CA PHE A 30 -13.33 14.63 -5.20
C PHE A 30 -13.98 15.56 -6.24
N SER A 31 -13.31 15.82 -7.35
CA SER A 31 -13.90 16.63 -8.42
C SER A 31 -14.64 15.76 -9.44
N PRO A 32 -15.62 16.33 -10.19
CA PRO A 32 -16.24 15.67 -11.33
C PRO A 32 -15.23 15.13 -12.36
N GLU A 33 -14.10 15.85 -12.51
CA GLU A 33 -13.00 15.45 -13.36
C GLU A 33 -12.36 14.13 -12.90
N PHE A 34 -12.26 13.88 -11.56
CA PHE A 34 -11.73 12.62 -11.07
C PHE A 34 -12.63 11.43 -11.37
N LYS A 35 -13.97 11.62 -11.39
CA LYS A 35 -14.90 10.57 -11.79
C LYS A 35 -14.69 10.15 -13.25
N ALA A 36 -14.31 11.07 -14.12
CA ALA A 36 -13.92 10.77 -15.50
C ALA A 36 -12.58 10.02 -15.59
N VAL A 37 -11.67 10.24 -14.61
CA VAL A 37 -10.38 9.54 -14.53
C VAL A 37 -10.53 8.13 -13.96
N ASN A 38 -11.35 7.98 -12.92
CA ASN A 38 -11.64 6.68 -12.31
C ASN A 38 -13.13 6.57 -11.95
N PRO A 39 -13.91 5.79 -12.73
CA PRO A 39 -15.34 5.60 -12.47
C PRO A 39 -15.65 5.05 -11.07
N MET A 40 -14.76 4.28 -10.47
CA MET A 40 -14.90 3.76 -9.10
C MET A 40 -14.71 4.84 -8.02
N GLN A 41 -14.26 6.05 -8.38
CA GLN A 41 -14.01 7.17 -7.48
C GLN A 41 -13.10 6.80 -6.29
N GLN A 42 -12.18 5.88 -6.51
CA GLN A 42 -11.20 5.43 -5.52
C GLN A 42 -9.78 5.85 -5.92
N VAL A 43 -8.98 6.14 -4.94
CA VAL A 43 -7.56 6.43 -5.13
C VAL A 43 -6.70 5.20 -4.74
N PRO A 44 -5.57 5.00 -5.41
CA PRO A 44 -4.93 5.86 -6.41
C PRO A 44 -5.50 5.72 -7.81
N ALA A 45 -5.26 6.76 -8.64
CA ALA A 45 -5.29 6.66 -10.08
C ALA A 45 -4.05 7.36 -10.64
N LEU A 46 -3.50 6.88 -11.75
CA LEU A 46 -2.28 7.39 -12.37
C LEU A 46 -2.52 7.65 -13.86
N LYS A 47 -2.27 8.88 -14.31
CA LYS A 47 -2.12 9.20 -15.73
C LYS A 47 -0.64 9.15 -16.08
N ILE A 48 -0.26 8.32 -17.03
CA ILE A 48 1.12 8.12 -17.43
C ILE A 48 1.17 7.54 -18.86
N ASP A 49 2.14 7.97 -19.67
CA ASP A 49 2.39 7.43 -21.02
C ASP A 49 1.13 7.38 -21.91
N GLY A 50 0.25 8.40 -21.80
CA GLY A 50 -0.99 8.50 -22.57
C GLY A 50 -2.14 7.60 -22.10
N ILE A 51 -1.97 6.83 -21.02
CA ILE A 51 -3.00 5.97 -20.44
C ILE A 51 -3.40 6.41 -19.02
N THR A 52 -4.56 5.97 -18.58
CA THR A 52 -5.03 6.15 -17.20
C THR A 52 -5.17 4.80 -16.55
N LEU A 53 -4.49 4.61 -15.43
CA LEU A 53 -4.51 3.39 -14.63
C LEU A 53 -5.19 3.63 -13.29
N SER A 54 -5.98 2.68 -12.84
CA SER A 54 -6.49 2.56 -11.47
C SER A 54 -6.08 1.21 -10.88
N GLN A 55 -6.33 0.99 -9.57
CA GLN A 55 -5.86 -0.15 -8.79
C GLN A 55 -4.35 -0.11 -8.51
N SER A 56 -4.02 -0.06 -7.22
CA SER A 56 -2.62 0.13 -6.77
C SER A 56 -1.66 -0.93 -7.30
N LEU A 57 -2.06 -2.21 -7.35
CA LEU A 57 -1.21 -3.27 -7.90
C LEU A 57 -1.03 -3.17 -9.41
N ALA A 58 -2.09 -2.84 -10.17
CA ALA A 58 -1.97 -2.64 -11.62
C ALA A 58 -0.99 -1.50 -11.94
N ILE A 59 -1.06 -0.40 -11.18
CA ILE A 59 -0.12 0.73 -11.32
C ILE A 59 1.32 0.28 -11.00
N ILE A 60 1.51 -0.45 -9.91
CA ILE A 60 2.83 -0.96 -9.50
C ILE A 60 3.39 -1.91 -10.56
N HIS A 61 2.60 -2.84 -11.07
CA HIS A 61 3.03 -3.79 -12.09
C HIS A 61 3.38 -3.08 -13.41
N TYR A 62 2.59 -2.09 -13.84
CA TYR A 62 2.92 -1.29 -15.01
C TYR A 62 4.27 -0.56 -14.85
N LEU A 63 4.53 0.01 -13.67
CA LEU A 63 5.80 0.68 -13.39
C LEU A 63 6.95 -0.31 -13.31
N GLU A 64 6.75 -1.50 -12.73
CA GLU A 64 7.72 -2.59 -12.71
C GLU A 64 8.10 -3.07 -14.13
N ASP A 65 7.11 -3.18 -15.03
CA ASP A 65 7.32 -3.64 -16.39
C ASP A 65 8.01 -2.58 -17.27
N THR A 66 7.70 -1.30 -17.03
CA THR A 66 8.19 -0.19 -17.88
C THR A 66 9.39 0.56 -17.29
N ARG A 67 9.61 0.49 -15.98
CA ARG A 67 10.66 1.23 -15.22
C ARG A 67 11.26 0.36 -14.11
N PRO A 68 11.90 -0.80 -14.44
CA PRO A 68 12.27 -1.82 -13.46
C PRO A 68 13.56 -1.50 -12.66
N ASN A 69 13.90 -0.25 -12.42
CA ASN A 69 15.10 0.12 -11.66
C ASN A 69 14.74 1.07 -10.50
N PRO A 70 14.84 0.60 -9.26
CA PRO A 70 15.13 -0.78 -8.81
C PRO A 70 13.93 -1.72 -9.03
N ARG A 71 14.19 -3.02 -9.26
CA ARG A 71 13.15 -4.05 -9.37
C ARG A 71 12.49 -4.31 -8.03
N LEU A 72 11.15 -4.40 -8.04
CA LEU A 72 10.34 -4.82 -6.90
C LEU A 72 9.78 -6.25 -7.04
N LEU A 73 9.93 -6.86 -8.22
CA LEU A 73 9.61 -8.27 -8.47
C LEU A 73 10.88 -9.05 -8.82
N PRO A 74 11.23 -10.08 -8.04
CA PRO A 74 12.38 -10.93 -8.31
C PRO A 74 12.33 -11.58 -9.71
N LEU A 75 13.49 -11.82 -10.32
CA LEU A 75 13.56 -12.56 -11.58
C LEU A 75 13.24 -14.05 -11.38
N ASP A 76 13.62 -14.62 -10.24
CA ASP A 76 13.26 -16.00 -9.89
C ASP A 76 11.75 -16.17 -9.79
N PRO A 77 11.13 -17.08 -10.55
CA PRO A 77 9.68 -17.22 -10.60
C PRO A 77 9.06 -17.71 -9.30
N LYS A 78 9.76 -18.48 -8.47
CA LYS A 78 9.27 -18.95 -7.18
C LYS A 78 9.21 -17.81 -6.18
N LYS A 79 10.30 -17.05 -6.04
CA LYS A 79 10.33 -15.85 -5.19
C LYS A 79 9.30 -14.82 -5.66
N ARG A 80 9.16 -14.61 -6.98
CA ARG A 80 8.15 -13.70 -7.55
C ARG A 80 6.73 -14.14 -7.19
N ALA A 81 6.45 -15.44 -7.22
CA ALA A 81 5.15 -15.97 -6.80
C ALA A 81 4.90 -15.73 -5.31
N GLN A 82 5.90 -15.93 -4.45
CA GLN A 82 5.80 -15.62 -3.01
C GLN A 82 5.54 -14.14 -2.77
N VAL A 83 6.26 -13.24 -3.46
CA VAL A 83 6.02 -11.78 -3.38
C VAL A 83 4.57 -11.44 -3.75
N ARG A 84 4.08 -11.97 -4.87
CA ARG A 84 2.69 -11.75 -5.31
C ARG A 84 1.67 -12.32 -4.32
N MET A 85 1.89 -13.51 -3.81
CA MET A 85 1.03 -14.15 -2.81
C MET A 85 0.87 -13.27 -1.56
N ILE A 86 1.96 -12.72 -1.02
CA ILE A 86 1.93 -11.82 0.14
C ILE A 86 1.25 -10.50 -0.22
N ALA A 87 1.60 -9.90 -1.36
CA ALA A 87 0.98 -8.67 -1.82
C ALA A 87 -0.54 -8.82 -1.99
N ASP A 88 -0.99 -9.90 -2.65
CA ASP A 88 -2.40 -10.19 -2.87
C ASP A 88 -3.14 -10.52 -1.57
N HIS A 89 -2.52 -11.25 -0.64
CA HIS A 89 -3.07 -11.49 0.69
C HIS A 89 -3.40 -10.17 1.41
N ILE A 90 -2.50 -9.18 1.34
CA ILE A 90 -2.72 -7.86 1.95
C ILE A 90 -3.77 -7.05 1.18
N VAL A 91 -3.63 -6.97 -0.15
CA VAL A 91 -4.41 -6.06 -1.01
C VAL A 91 -5.82 -6.54 -1.24
N SER A 92 -6.04 -7.83 -1.29
CA SER A 92 -7.34 -8.45 -1.55
C SER A 92 -7.96 -9.09 -0.31
N GLY A 93 -7.14 -9.64 0.61
CA GLY A 93 -7.61 -10.35 1.80
C GLY A 93 -7.81 -9.48 3.03
N ILE A 94 -7.02 -8.40 3.21
CA ILE A 94 -7.06 -7.58 4.43
C ILE A 94 -7.61 -6.18 4.15
N GLN A 95 -6.96 -5.44 3.27
CA GLN A 95 -7.19 -4.00 3.10
C GLN A 95 -8.62 -3.64 2.67
N PRO A 96 -9.29 -4.32 1.73
CA PRO A 96 -10.63 -3.94 1.29
C PRO A 96 -11.69 -4.02 2.39
N LEU A 97 -11.52 -4.94 3.33
CA LEU A 97 -12.47 -5.17 4.43
C LEU A 97 -12.53 -4.01 5.44
N GLN A 98 -11.53 -3.14 5.43
CA GLN A 98 -11.44 -1.93 6.25
C GLN A 98 -11.58 -0.63 5.44
N ASN A 99 -12.07 -0.70 4.20
CA ASN A 99 -12.38 0.49 3.41
C ASN A 99 -13.51 1.30 4.05
N LEU A 100 -13.43 2.63 3.91
CA LEU A 100 -14.40 3.56 4.50
C LEU A 100 -15.85 3.24 4.10
N GLY A 101 -16.08 2.77 2.87
CA GLY A 101 -17.42 2.36 2.41
C GLY A 101 -17.99 1.19 3.21
N ILE A 102 -17.16 0.18 3.52
CA ILE A 102 -17.55 -0.97 4.35
C ILE A 102 -17.72 -0.54 5.80
N LEU A 103 -16.76 0.21 6.34
CA LEU A 103 -16.81 0.66 7.73
C LEU A 103 -18.04 1.55 8.02
N LYS A 104 -18.47 2.34 7.02
CA LYS A 104 -19.70 3.13 7.12
C LYS A 104 -20.94 2.24 7.25
N GLN A 105 -20.97 1.09 6.56
CA GLN A 105 -22.07 0.12 6.67
C GLN A 105 -22.06 -0.64 8.01
N MET A 106 -20.88 -0.83 8.62
CA MET A 106 -20.73 -1.49 9.93
C MET A 106 -21.23 -0.62 11.11
N GLY A 107 -21.46 0.68 10.91
CA GLY A 107 -21.96 1.57 11.95
C GLY A 107 -21.08 1.60 13.20
N GLU A 108 -21.65 1.32 14.37
CA GLU A 108 -20.94 1.30 15.67
C GLU A 108 -19.90 0.18 15.76
N LYS A 109 -20.10 -0.93 15.05
CA LYS A 109 -19.18 -2.09 15.04
C LYS A 109 -17.95 -1.89 14.13
N LYS A 110 -17.79 -0.73 13.49
CA LYS A 110 -16.72 -0.47 12.51
C LYS A 110 -15.31 -0.70 13.05
N LEU A 111 -15.07 -0.38 14.33
CA LEU A 111 -13.75 -0.56 14.93
C LEU A 111 -13.47 -2.04 15.20
N GLU A 112 -14.39 -2.73 15.85
CA GLU A 112 -14.30 -4.18 16.10
C GLU A 112 -14.14 -4.98 14.78
N TRP A 113 -14.94 -4.64 13.78
CA TRP A 113 -14.84 -5.26 12.44
C TRP A 113 -13.45 -5.06 11.84
N ALA A 114 -12.92 -3.84 11.82
CA ALA A 114 -11.61 -3.55 11.28
C ALA A 114 -10.51 -4.29 12.04
N GLN A 115 -10.56 -4.30 13.37
CA GLN A 115 -9.62 -5.04 14.21
C GLN A 115 -9.64 -6.53 13.91
N ASN A 116 -10.81 -7.15 13.85
CA ASN A 116 -10.96 -8.58 13.58
C ASN A 116 -10.40 -8.95 12.19
N CYS A 117 -10.72 -8.17 11.15
CA CYS A 117 -10.22 -8.41 9.80
C CYS A 117 -8.68 -8.29 9.72
N ILE A 118 -8.10 -7.28 10.35
CA ILE A 118 -6.65 -7.07 10.34
C ILE A 118 -5.97 -8.17 11.16
N THR A 119 -6.46 -8.47 12.35
CA THR A 119 -5.93 -9.52 13.23
C THR A 119 -5.88 -10.87 12.53
N SER A 120 -7.00 -11.30 11.94
CA SER A 120 -7.08 -12.56 11.19
C SER A 120 -6.07 -12.59 10.03
N GLY A 121 -6.01 -11.50 9.26
CA GLY A 121 -5.07 -11.41 8.13
C GLY A 121 -3.60 -11.40 8.57
N PHE A 122 -3.28 -10.71 9.67
CA PHE A 122 -1.91 -10.66 10.19
C PHE A 122 -1.48 -11.96 10.85
N GLN A 123 -2.39 -12.71 11.48
CA GLN A 123 -2.10 -14.06 11.98
C GLN A 123 -1.63 -14.99 10.85
N ALA A 124 -2.34 -14.98 9.71
CA ALA A 124 -1.94 -15.76 8.54
C ALA A 124 -0.64 -15.23 7.92
N LEU A 125 -0.49 -13.92 7.80
CA LEU A 125 0.70 -13.28 7.23
C LEU A 125 1.96 -13.57 8.05
N GLU A 126 1.88 -13.49 9.37
CA GLU A 126 3.00 -13.80 10.26
C GLU A 126 3.51 -15.24 10.06
N GLN A 127 2.60 -16.21 9.90
CA GLN A 127 2.97 -17.60 9.60
C GLN A 127 3.61 -17.75 8.22
N ILE A 128 3.10 -17.06 7.20
CA ILE A 128 3.71 -17.05 5.86
C ILE A 128 5.14 -16.50 5.94
N LEU A 129 5.33 -15.40 6.65
CA LEU A 129 6.62 -14.74 6.80
C LEU A 129 7.65 -15.58 7.55
N GLN A 130 7.25 -16.51 8.42
CA GLN A 130 8.19 -17.47 9.04
C GLN A 130 8.99 -18.28 8.01
N HIS A 131 8.42 -18.49 6.82
CA HIS A 131 9.02 -19.31 5.76
C HIS A 131 9.62 -18.49 4.61
N THR A 132 9.27 -17.20 4.49
CA THR A 132 9.69 -16.38 3.35
C THR A 132 10.61 -15.23 3.73
N ALA A 133 10.49 -14.72 4.96
CA ALA A 133 11.20 -13.52 5.37
C ALA A 133 12.70 -13.75 5.57
N GLY A 134 13.48 -12.85 4.95
CA GLY A 134 14.82 -12.51 5.37
C GLY A 134 14.81 -11.17 6.09
N ARG A 135 15.58 -10.22 5.61
CA ARG A 135 15.50 -8.82 6.09
C ARG A 135 14.13 -8.22 5.81
N TYR A 136 13.51 -8.59 4.69
CA TYR A 136 12.19 -8.12 4.21
C TYR A 136 11.21 -9.27 4.04
N CYS A 137 10.06 -9.05 3.42
CA CYS A 137 8.99 -10.05 3.29
C CYS A 137 9.42 -11.33 2.54
N VAL A 138 10.28 -11.19 1.53
CA VAL A 138 10.81 -12.33 0.76
C VAL A 138 12.32 -12.14 0.57
N GLY A 139 13.11 -12.74 1.46
CA GLY A 139 14.56 -12.58 1.46
C GLY A 139 15.01 -11.18 1.86
N ASP A 140 16.10 -10.69 1.23
CA ASP A 140 16.84 -9.52 1.70
C ASP A 140 16.74 -8.30 0.76
N GLU A 141 15.86 -8.38 -0.24
CA GLU A 141 15.60 -7.29 -1.18
C GLU A 141 14.17 -6.78 -1.00
N VAL A 142 13.99 -5.45 -1.09
CA VAL A 142 12.65 -4.82 -1.04
C VAL A 142 11.84 -5.25 -2.25
N SER A 143 10.59 -5.61 -2.02
CA SER A 143 9.68 -6.12 -3.03
C SER A 143 8.29 -5.46 -2.98
N VAL A 144 7.42 -5.81 -3.93
CA VAL A 144 6.00 -5.37 -3.91
C VAL A 144 5.29 -5.79 -2.63
N ALA A 145 5.67 -6.92 -2.01
CA ALA A 145 5.12 -7.35 -0.73
C ALA A 145 5.37 -6.31 0.38
N ASP A 146 6.58 -5.78 0.43
CA ASP A 146 6.99 -4.76 1.41
C ASP A 146 6.28 -3.43 1.20
N VAL A 147 6.12 -3.03 -0.07
CA VAL A 147 5.33 -1.86 -0.47
C VAL A 147 3.87 -1.97 -0.04
N CYS A 148 3.33 -3.18 0.01
CA CYS A 148 1.97 -3.43 0.51
C CYS A 148 1.91 -3.53 2.04
N LEU A 149 2.95 -4.07 2.70
CA LEU A 149 2.98 -4.32 4.13
C LEU A 149 2.95 -3.02 4.96
N VAL A 150 3.86 -2.09 4.69
CA VAL A 150 4.01 -0.88 5.52
C VAL A 150 2.71 -0.06 5.63
N PRO A 151 1.98 0.25 4.54
CA PRO A 151 0.70 0.94 4.64
C PRO A 151 -0.37 0.14 5.40
N GLN A 152 -0.30 -1.19 5.38
CA GLN A 152 -1.23 -2.04 6.11
C GLN A 152 -0.93 -2.08 7.60
N VAL A 153 0.36 -2.07 8.01
CA VAL A 153 0.76 -1.91 9.42
C VAL A 153 0.28 -0.57 9.96
N SER A 154 0.45 0.52 9.22
CA SER A 154 -0.08 1.83 9.61
C SER A 154 -1.61 1.83 9.78
N ASN A 155 -2.34 1.06 8.97
CA ASN A 155 -3.77 0.86 9.20
C ASN A 155 -4.05 0.09 10.51
N ALA A 156 -3.27 -0.95 10.80
CA ALA A 156 -3.41 -1.72 12.05
C ALA A 156 -3.22 -0.81 13.28
N GLU A 157 -2.18 0.01 13.28
CA GLU A 157 -1.91 1.00 14.32
C GLU A 157 -3.07 2.01 14.46
N ARG A 158 -3.59 2.53 13.34
CA ARG A 158 -4.74 3.45 13.32
C ARG A 158 -6.00 2.82 13.92
N PHE A 159 -6.23 1.55 13.69
CA PHE A 159 -7.34 0.80 14.26
C PHE A 159 -7.03 0.21 15.64
N LYS A 160 -5.85 0.54 16.22
CA LYS A 160 -5.44 0.10 17.56
C LYS A 160 -5.40 -1.42 17.69
N VAL A 161 -4.95 -2.11 16.64
CA VAL A 161 -4.68 -3.55 16.69
C VAL A 161 -3.43 -3.79 17.53
N ASP A 162 -3.49 -4.75 18.44
CA ASP A 162 -2.31 -5.19 19.17
C ASP A 162 -1.31 -5.86 18.22
N MET A 163 -0.14 -5.25 18.08
CA MET A 163 0.91 -5.74 17.20
C MET A 163 1.86 -6.75 17.88
N GLY A 164 1.78 -6.91 19.20
CA GLY A 164 2.65 -7.80 19.96
C GLY A 164 2.75 -9.24 19.43
N PRO A 165 1.66 -9.86 18.95
CA PRO A 165 1.66 -11.21 18.37
C PRO A 165 2.41 -11.35 17.03
N TYR A 166 2.88 -10.25 16.40
CA TYR A 166 3.43 -10.23 15.03
C TYR A 166 4.89 -9.73 14.99
N PRO A 167 5.85 -10.40 15.63
CA PRO A 167 7.23 -9.91 15.73
C PRO A 167 7.95 -9.83 14.39
N ILE A 168 7.64 -10.70 13.41
CA ILE A 168 8.26 -10.65 12.08
C ILE A 168 7.74 -9.45 11.30
N ILE A 169 6.43 -9.21 11.31
CA ILE A 169 5.80 -8.04 10.70
C ILE A 169 6.39 -6.76 11.28
N ILE A 170 6.49 -6.65 12.61
CA ILE A 170 7.08 -5.47 13.30
C ILE A 170 8.53 -5.26 12.85
N ARG A 171 9.34 -6.32 12.86
CA ARG A 171 10.77 -6.25 12.47
C ARG A 171 10.93 -5.75 11.03
N ILE A 172 10.16 -6.31 10.09
CA ILE A 172 10.21 -5.93 8.69
C ILE A 172 9.74 -4.47 8.52
N ASN A 173 8.62 -4.11 9.12
CA ASN A 173 8.09 -2.74 9.06
C ASN A 173 9.10 -1.72 9.56
N LYS A 174 9.75 -2.00 10.70
CA LYS A 174 10.81 -1.13 11.26
C LYS A 174 11.97 -0.98 10.28
N ALA A 175 12.46 -2.07 9.69
CA ALA A 175 13.56 -2.03 8.74
C ALA A 175 13.21 -1.22 7.47
N LEU A 176 11.96 -1.33 6.99
CA LEU A 176 11.48 -0.60 5.80
C LEU A 176 11.34 0.90 6.07
N LEU A 177 10.84 1.30 7.24
CA LEU A 177 10.67 2.71 7.63
C LEU A 177 12.00 3.47 7.75
N GLU A 178 13.14 2.78 7.85
CA GLU A 178 14.47 3.41 7.80
C GLU A 178 14.89 3.80 6.37
N LEU A 179 14.25 3.25 5.34
CA LEU A 179 14.56 3.54 3.94
C LEU A 179 13.97 4.89 3.52
N GLU A 180 14.75 5.68 2.76
CA GLU A 180 14.35 7.03 2.34
C GLU A 180 13.03 7.04 1.56
N ALA A 181 12.81 6.07 0.66
CA ALA A 181 11.56 5.95 -0.09
C ALA A 181 10.32 5.85 0.81
N PHE A 182 10.41 5.11 1.92
CA PHE A 182 9.30 4.99 2.88
C PHE A 182 9.17 6.25 3.76
N LYS A 183 10.27 6.91 4.11
CA LYS A 183 10.25 8.17 4.86
C LYS A 183 9.56 9.28 4.08
N VAL A 184 9.98 9.52 2.83
CA VAL A 184 9.42 10.62 2.01
C VAL A 184 7.98 10.36 1.58
N SER A 185 7.58 9.10 1.41
CA SER A 185 6.21 8.72 1.04
C SER A 185 5.26 8.63 2.24
N HIS A 186 5.76 8.79 3.46
CA HIS A 186 4.97 8.66 4.70
C HIS A 186 3.76 9.61 4.67
N PRO A 187 2.58 9.18 5.17
CA PRO A 187 1.38 10.01 5.23
C PRO A 187 1.60 11.40 5.84
N SER A 188 2.39 11.51 6.92
CA SER A 188 2.66 12.78 7.60
C SER A 188 3.49 13.78 6.79
N ARG A 189 4.10 13.35 5.68
CA ARG A 189 4.94 14.20 4.82
C ARG A 189 4.30 14.55 3.48
N GLN A 190 3.03 14.23 3.29
CA GLN A 190 2.36 14.51 2.02
C GLN A 190 1.86 15.97 1.96
N PRO A 191 1.78 16.58 0.76
CA PRO A 191 1.33 17.97 0.61
C PRO A 191 -0.08 18.21 1.14
N ASP A 192 -0.96 17.22 1.04
CA ASP A 192 -2.36 17.25 1.50
C ASP A 192 -2.54 16.82 2.96
N THR A 193 -1.45 16.60 3.71
CA THR A 193 -1.52 16.29 5.15
C THR A 193 -1.89 17.53 5.93
N PRO A 194 -2.94 17.49 6.77
CA PRO A 194 -3.27 18.56 7.69
C PRO A 194 -2.08 18.97 8.58
N ALA A 195 -1.95 20.26 8.89
CA ALA A 195 -0.78 20.80 9.59
C ALA A 195 -0.51 20.10 10.94
N GLU A 196 -1.57 19.76 11.66
CA GLU A 196 -1.51 19.08 12.97
C GLU A 196 -1.06 17.60 12.91
N LEU A 197 -0.99 17.02 11.70
CA LEU A 197 -0.55 15.64 11.44
C LEU A 197 0.79 15.56 10.70
N ARG A 198 1.41 16.69 10.41
CA ARG A 198 2.72 16.72 9.74
C ARG A 198 3.85 16.37 10.71
N ALA A 199 4.80 15.55 10.21
CA ALA A 199 6.04 15.23 10.91
C ALA A 199 7.16 16.18 10.52
#